data_40bcf204908f08a780c6981d91d2bcbc
#
_entry.id   40bcf204908f08a780c6981d91d2bcbc
#
_cell.length_a   1.000
_cell.length_b   1.000
_cell.length_c   1.000
_cell.angle_alpha   90.00
_cell.angle_beta   90.00
_cell.angle_gamma   90.00
#
_symmetry.space_group_name_H-M   'P 1'
#
loop_
_entity.id
_entity.type
_entity.pdbx_description
1 polymer ?
#
loop_
_entity_poly.entity_id
_entity_poly.type
_entity_poly.pdbx_seq_one_letter_code
_entity_poly.pdbx_strand_id
1 'polypeptide(L)'
;MKKIYWQLLPLLLFSVQLIARNTDSAWIRINQLGYTPNGVKVAVYGSKGSMSIPQFSLIDSATGKKLLVRSAGKAMGAYGPFNQTHRLDFSSFTKPGTYYLQAGKARSPYFRIGKDVYNGAADFCLRYMRQQRSGFNPFLKDSCHMYDGYTLYGPMPDSTFVPVTGGWHDASDYLQYSTTSANATAHLLMAYRDFPSVFKDTYAANGLPGNNGIADVLDEAKWGLDWLLKMHPKDDWMFNQIADDRDHSGMRIPKLDSQYGRGYERPVYFITGEPQVRGRFMNNTTGTSSTAGKFAGAFAIASGIYRNIDKDYSELMQYKAGSAWRFALRKPGVTQTASVKSPYIYAEDNWVDDMEFAAATLQRKEDALRYAAQEPVTPWLGEDTAKHYQWYPFINLGHYELARMLKGEEKKNVISYYHTGIRKVWEKANRNAFYRAIPYIWCSNNLTASFAIQCYWYRQLTGDKQFSALEQANFDWLFGCNPWGTSMVYGLPVHGDTPVDPHAAFTHIMKAPIDGGLVDGPVYGSIYNNLIGIQLFNPDQYAPFQSQLAVYHDDYGDYSTNEPTMDGTASLVYLLAAFQWSAGK
;
A
#
# COMPACT_ATOMS: atom_id res chain seq x y z
N MET A 1 -89.52 18.30 6.51
CA MET A 1 -89.06 16.97 6.09
C MET A 1 -88.18 17.12 4.87
N LYS A 2 -86.86 17.07 5.07
CA LYS A 2 -85.85 17.10 3.97
C LYS A 2 -85.22 15.69 3.89
N LYS A 3 -85.39 15.01 2.78
CA LYS A 3 -84.77 13.70 2.49
C LYS A 3 -83.30 13.94 2.12
N ILE A 4 -82.38 13.29 2.83
CA ILE A 4 -80.96 13.23 2.50
C ILE A 4 -80.70 11.95 1.71
N TYR A 5 -80.24 12.10 0.45
CA TYR A 5 -79.80 10.99 -0.38
C TYR A 5 -78.31 10.73 -0.09
N TRP A 6 -78.02 9.49 0.33
CA TRP A 6 -76.64 8.97 0.43
C TRP A 6 -76.22 8.41 -0.93
N GLN A 7 -75.28 9.03 -1.56
CA GLN A 7 -74.62 8.42 -2.73
C GLN A 7 -73.44 7.58 -2.24
N LEU A 8 -73.51 6.28 -2.47
CA LEU A 8 -72.43 5.32 -2.32
C LEU A 8 -71.47 5.44 -3.52
N LEU A 9 -70.25 5.92 -3.23
CA LEU A 9 -69.15 5.93 -4.18
C LEU A 9 -68.40 4.58 -4.09
N PRO A 10 -68.23 3.81 -5.18
CA PRO A 10 -67.44 2.58 -5.12
C PRO A 10 -65.92 2.94 -5.05
N LEU A 11 -65.27 2.51 -3.96
CA LEU A 11 -63.81 2.54 -3.83
C LEU A 11 -63.21 1.50 -4.82
N LEU A 12 -62.65 1.96 -5.92
CA LEU A 12 -61.80 1.17 -6.79
C LEU A 12 -60.43 1.01 -6.10
N LEU A 13 -60.18 -0.14 -5.47
CA LEU A 13 -58.89 -0.59 -5.02
C LEU A 13 -58.02 -0.91 -6.23
N PHE A 14 -57.16 0.05 -6.64
CA PHE A 14 -56.05 -0.24 -7.52
C PHE A 14 -54.97 -0.96 -6.70
N SER A 15 -54.88 -2.28 -6.86
CA SER A 15 -53.74 -3.06 -6.43
C SER A 15 -52.57 -2.71 -7.34
N VAL A 16 -51.70 -1.80 -6.88
CA VAL A 16 -50.37 -1.60 -7.48
C VAL A 16 -49.56 -2.86 -7.20
N GLN A 17 -49.54 -3.79 -8.14
CA GLN A 17 -48.51 -4.83 -8.11
C GLN A 17 -47.17 -4.15 -8.32
N LEU A 18 -46.43 -4.01 -7.24
CA LEU A 18 -44.99 -3.77 -7.30
C LEU A 18 -44.36 -4.98 -8.00
N ILE A 19 -44.21 -4.90 -9.32
CA ILE A 19 -43.31 -5.78 -10.06
C ILE A 19 -41.91 -5.43 -9.54
N ALA A 20 -41.41 -6.22 -8.59
CA ALA A 20 -40.02 -6.23 -8.26
C ALA A 20 -39.27 -6.52 -9.56
N ARG A 21 -38.73 -5.49 -10.21
CA ARG A 21 -37.79 -5.66 -11.30
C ARG A 21 -36.58 -6.38 -10.66
N ASN A 22 -36.55 -7.70 -10.84
CA ASN A 22 -35.36 -8.51 -10.67
C ASN A 22 -34.37 -8.03 -11.75
N THR A 23 -33.69 -6.95 -11.50
CA THR A 23 -32.55 -6.57 -12.29
C THR A 23 -31.41 -7.51 -11.86
N ASP A 24 -31.28 -8.63 -12.59
CA ASP A 24 -30.08 -9.48 -12.54
C ASP A 24 -28.89 -8.66 -13.01
N SER A 25 -28.41 -7.79 -12.11
CA SER A 25 -27.28 -6.93 -12.37
C SER A 25 -26.00 -7.75 -12.19
N ALA A 26 -25.19 -7.79 -13.23
CA ALA A 26 -23.93 -8.51 -13.24
C ALA A 26 -22.81 -7.66 -13.83
N TRP A 27 -21.59 -7.85 -13.35
CA TRP A 27 -20.41 -7.12 -13.74
C TRP A 27 -19.24 -8.05 -14.01
N ILE A 28 -18.30 -7.60 -14.84
CA ILE A 28 -17.01 -8.25 -15.06
C ILE A 28 -15.93 -7.31 -14.57
N ARG A 29 -15.17 -7.73 -13.55
CA ARG A 29 -14.08 -7.00 -12.94
C ARG A 29 -12.77 -7.43 -13.58
N ILE A 30 -11.92 -6.46 -13.95
CA ILE A 30 -10.67 -6.66 -14.67
C ILE A 30 -9.55 -5.86 -14.03
N ASN A 31 -8.31 -6.20 -14.35
CA ASN A 31 -7.17 -5.30 -14.17
C ASN A 31 -7.22 -4.20 -15.25
N GLN A 32 -7.43 -2.97 -14.83
CA GLN A 32 -7.55 -1.82 -15.73
C GLN A 32 -6.22 -1.36 -16.32
N LEU A 33 -5.06 -1.72 -15.73
CA LEU A 33 -3.75 -1.54 -16.39
C LEU A 33 -3.62 -2.41 -17.63
N GLY A 34 -4.31 -3.55 -17.64
CA GLY A 34 -4.24 -4.56 -18.69
C GLY A 34 -3.44 -5.79 -18.28
N TYR A 35 -3.11 -6.61 -19.28
CA TYR A 35 -2.48 -7.92 -19.07
C TYR A 35 -1.31 -8.13 -20.03
N THR A 36 -0.29 -8.86 -19.57
CA THR A 36 0.82 -9.26 -20.46
C THR A 36 0.42 -10.46 -21.33
N PRO A 37 0.97 -10.59 -22.57
CA PRO A 37 0.61 -11.67 -23.48
C PRO A 37 0.76 -13.08 -22.88
N ASN A 38 1.88 -13.32 -22.19
CA ASN A 38 2.23 -14.63 -21.62
C ASN A 38 1.92 -14.76 -20.12
N GLY A 39 1.34 -13.71 -19.49
CA GLY A 39 0.98 -13.70 -18.08
C GLY A 39 -0.35 -14.41 -17.80
N VAL A 40 -0.63 -14.58 -16.54
CA VAL A 40 -1.98 -14.97 -16.05
C VAL A 40 -2.95 -13.85 -16.37
N LYS A 41 -4.10 -14.19 -16.96
CA LYS A 41 -5.15 -13.24 -17.35
C LYS A 41 -6.50 -13.78 -16.88
N VAL A 42 -6.99 -13.23 -15.76
CA VAL A 42 -8.24 -13.65 -15.16
C VAL A 42 -9.08 -12.43 -14.82
N ALA A 43 -10.32 -12.43 -15.27
CA ALA A 43 -11.34 -11.49 -14.82
C ALA A 43 -12.29 -12.17 -13.83
N VAL A 44 -13.02 -11.40 -13.05
CA VAL A 44 -14.05 -11.92 -12.15
C VAL A 44 -15.43 -11.45 -12.61
N TYR A 45 -16.31 -12.40 -12.89
CA TYR A 45 -17.73 -12.14 -13.05
C TYR A 45 -18.40 -12.18 -11.68
N GLY A 46 -19.21 -11.18 -11.37
CA GLY A 46 -20.03 -11.11 -10.17
C GLY A 46 -21.47 -10.75 -10.50
N SER A 47 -22.43 -11.47 -9.94
CA SER A 47 -23.86 -11.22 -10.12
C SER A 47 -24.57 -11.12 -8.76
N LYS A 48 -25.51 -10.18 -8.66
CA LYS A 48 -26.44 -10.09 -7.52
C LYS A 48 -27.60 -11.08 -7.64
N GLY A 49 -27.84 -11.64 -8.83
CA GLY A 49 -28.75 -12.75 -9.04
C GLY A 49 -28.09 -14.11 -8.76
N SER A 50 -28.87 -15.17 -8.84
CA SER A 50 -28.43 -16.57 -8.68
C SER A 50 -27.98 -17.22 -10.00
N MET A 51 -28.02 -16.48 -11.12
CA MET A 51 -27.69 -17.03 -12.44
C MET A 51 -26.23 -17.37 -12.59
N SER A 52 -25.96 -18.64 -12.86
CA SER A 52 -24.64 -19.09 -13.32
C SER A 52 -24.53 -18.84 -14.83
N ILE A 53 -23.32 -18.50 -15.27
CA ILE A 53 -23.01 -18.33 -16.69
C ILE A 53 -22.28 -19.57 -17.21
N PRO A 54 -22.67 -20.12 -18.38
CA PRO A 54 -22.02 -21.29 -18.94
C PRO A 54 -20.67 -20.96 -19.59
N GLN A 55 -20.58 -19.76 -20.20
CA GLN A 55 -19.43 -19.33 -20.98
C GLN A 55 -19.26 -17.83 -21.02
N PHE A 56 -18.06 -17.40 -21.43
CA PHE A 56 -17.74 -16.02 -21.73
C PHE A 56 -16.99 -15.90 -23.06
N SER A 57 -16.95 -14.71 -23.62
CA SER A 57 -16.26 -14.40 -24.87
C SER A 57 -15.27 -13.26 -24.67
N LEU A 58 -14.09 -13.36 -25.30
CA LEU A 58 -13.17 -12.25 -25.52
C LEU A 58 -13.46 -11.66 -26.90
N ILE A 59 -13.66 -10.36 -26.95
CA ILE A 59 -14.11 -9.64 -28.14
C ILE A 59 -13.11 -8.54 -28.47
N ASP A 60 -12.71 -8.46 -29.73
CA ASP A 60 -11.90 -7.39 -30.27
C ASP A 60 -12.69 -6.07 -30.24
N SER A 61 -12.10 -5.04 -29.64
CA SER A 61 -12.83 -3.78 -29.40
C SER A 61 -13.09 -2.97 -30.68
N ALA A 62 -12.22 -3.11 -31.70
CA ALA A 62 -12.31 -2.36 -32.95
C ALA A 62 -13.30 -3.00 -33.93
N THR A 63 -13.32 -4.34 -33.98
CA THR A 63 -14.09 -5.09 -35.00
C THR A 63 -15.37 -5.71 -34.46
N GLY A 64 -15.52 -5.82 -33.12
CA GLY A 64 -16.61 -6.56 -32.48
C GLY A 64 -16.54 -8.09 -32.67
N LYS A 65 -15.44 -8.61 -33.26
CA LYS A 65 -15.30 -10.03 -33.52
C LYS A 65 -15.00 -10.80 -32.24
N LYS A 66 -15.73 -11.89 -32.01
CA LYS A 66 -15.39 -12.85 -30.95
C LYS A 66 -14.14 -13.64 -31.33
N LEU A 67 -13.08 -13.49 -30.53
CA LEU A 67 -11.79 -14.13 -30.78
C LEU A 67 -11.55 -15.36 -29.91
N LEU A 68 -12.23 -15.43 -28.77
CA LEU A 68 -12.17 -16.56 -27.85
C LEU A 68 -13.56 -16.77 -27.24
N VAL A 69 -13.98 -18.04 -27.17
CA VAL A 69 -15.16 -18.46 -26.39
C VAL A 69 -14.70 -19.56 -25.44
N ARG A 70 -14.99 -19.43 -24.16
CA ARG A 70 -14.61 -20.41 -23.15
C ARG A 70 -15.72 -20.64 -22.12
N SER A 71 -15.70 -21.82 -21.51
CA SER A 71 -16.47 -22.09 -20.31
C SER A 71 -16.10 -21.10 -19.21
N ALA A 72 -17.11 -20.61 -18.49
CA ALA A 72 -16.91 -19.78 -17.30
C ALA A 72 -16.41 -20.58 -16.09
N GLY A 73 -16.22 -21.88 -16.24
CA GLY A 73 -15.77 -22.77 -15.17
C GLY A 73 -16.81 -22.95 -14.06
N LYS A 74 -16.35 -23.52 -12.96
CA LYS A 74 -17.19 -23.74 -11.78
C LYS A 74 -17.57 -22.39 -11.14
N ALA A 75 -18.82 -22.28 -10.72
CA ALA A 75 -19.27 -21.21 -9.86
C ALA A 75 -18.54 -21.25 -8.50
N MET A 76 -18.08 -20.09 -8.02
CA MET A 76 -17.33 -19.97 -6.77
C MET A 76 -18.18 -19.40 -5.61
N GLY A 77 -19.51 -19.29 -5.83
CA GLY A 77 -20.47 -18.85 -4.82
C GLY A 77 -20.43 -17.34 -4.57
N ALA A 78 -20.92 -16.96 -3.40
CA ALA A 78 -21.05 -15.57 -2.99
C ALA A 78 -19.69 -14.97 -2.57
N TYR A 79 -19.56 -13.66 -2.83
CA TYR A 79 -18.43 -12.86 -2.30
C TYR A 79 -18.82 -11.39 -2.19
N GLY A 80 -18.76 -10.84 -0.98
CA GLY A 80 -19.16 -9.47 -0.72
C GLY A 80 -20.58 -9.15 -1.21
N PRO A 81 -20.77 -8.20 -2.14
CA PRO A 81 -22.06 -7.81 -2.67
C PRO A 81 -22.65 -8.78 -3.70
N PHE A 82 -21.90 -9.79 -4.14
CA PHE A 82 -22.29 -10.72 -5.19
C PHE A 82 -22.79 -12.05 -4.60
N ASN A 83 -23.95 -12.51 -5.07
CA ASN A 83 -24.49 -13.82 -4.71
C ASN A 83 -23.84 -14.96 -5.50
N GLN A 84 -23.31 -14.65 -6.69
CA GLN A 84 -22.67 -15.61 -7.56
C GLN A 84 -21.44 -15.02 -8.23
N THR A 85 -20.32 -15.76 -8.22
CA THR A 85 -19.06 -15.34 -8.83
C THR A 85 -18.45 -16.44 -9.69
N HIS A 86 -17.68 -16.03 -10.72
CA HIS A 86 -16.88 -16.92 -11.56
C HIS A 86 -15.53 -16.30 -11.88
N ARG A 87 -14.52 -17.14 -12.06
CA ARG A 87 -13.22 -16.75 -12.60
C ARG A 87 -13.21 -16.98 -14.10
N LEU A 88 -13.00 -15.92 -14.87
CA LEU A 88 -12.98 -15.95 -16.34
C LEU A 88 -11.51 -15.98 -16.78
N ASP A 89 -10.97 -17.17 -16.97
CA ASP A 89 -9.57 -17.36 -17.36
C ASP A 89 -9.41 -17.34 -18.89
N PHE A 90 -8.70 -16.33 -19.38
CA PHE A 90 -8.32 -16.16 -20.79
C PHE A 90 -6.79 -16.14 -20.98
N SER A 91 -6.02 -16.70 -20.05
CA SER A 91 -4.54 -16.72 -20.07
C SER A 91 -3.95 -17.29 -21.35
N SER A 92 -4.64 -18.24 -21.98
CA SER A 92 -4.18 -18.84 -23.25
C SER A 92 -4.27 -17.91 -24.46
N PHE A 93 -4.98 -16.78 -24.37
CA PHE A 93 -5.02 -15.79 -25.44
C PHE A 93 -3.86 -14.82 -25.32
N THR A 94 -2.95 -14.81 -26.28
CA THR A 94 -1.67 -14.11 -26.20
C THR A 94 -1.52 -12.93 -27.17
N LYS A 95 -2.50 -12.74 -28.08
CA LYS A 95 -2.42 -11.69 -29.11
C LYS A 95 -2.52 -10.29 -28.48
N PRO A 96 -1.55 -9.39 -28.72
CA PRO A 96 -1.65 -8.00 -28.31
C PRO A 96 -2.82 -7.27 -28.98
N GLY A 97 -3.44 -6.34 -28.26
CA GLY A 97 -4.58 -5.55 -28.76
C GLY A 97 -5.44 -5.01 -27.63
N THR A 98 -6.57 -4.41 -28.01
CA THR A 98 -7.58 -3.88 -27.06
C THR A 98 -8.84 -4.73 -27.15
N TYR A 99 -9.33 -5.15 -26.02
CA TYR A 99 -10.40 -6.14 -25.90
C TYR A 99 -11.41 -5.78 -24.82
N TYR A 100 -12.51 -6.50 -24.81
CA TYR A 100 -13.42 -6.60 -23.67
C TYR A 100 -13.95 -8.03 -23.53
N LEU A 101 -14.40 -8.37 -22.34
CA LEU A 101 -15.06 -9.64 -22.06
C LEU A 101 -16.58 -9.45 -22.04
N GLN A 102 -17.30 -10.47 -22.48
CA GLN A 102 -18.76 -10.55 -22.38
C GLN A 102 -19.18 -11.91 -21.82
N ALA A 103 -20.04 -11.90 -20.81
CA ALA A 103 -20.64 -13.08 -20.20
C ALA A 103 -22.11 -12.82 -19.92
N GLY A 104 -23.00 -13.51 -20.64
CA GLY A 104 -24.43 -13.18 -20.67
C GLY A 104 -24.64 -11.73 -21.11
N LYS A 105 -25.29 -10.92 -20.28
CA LYS A 105 -25.49 -9.47 -20.51
C LYS A 105 -24.38 -8.61 -19.97
N ALA A 106 -23.51 -9.15 -19.10
CA ALA A 106 -22.41 -8.40 -18.52
C ALA A 106 -21.28 -8.19 -19.53
N ARG A 107 -20.74 -6.99 -19.54
CA ARG A 107 -19.58 -6.59 -20.34
C ARG A 107 -18.56 -5.93 -19.44
N SER A 108 -17.26 -6.27 -19.62
CA SER A 108 -16.17 -5.60 -18.93
C SER A 108 -15.92 -4.21 -19.52
N PRO A 109 -15.21 -3.33 -18.80
CA PRO A 109 -14.47 -2.23 -19.41
C PRO A 109 -13.54 -2.74 -20.51
N TYR A 110 -13.04 -1.85 -21.38
CA TYR A 110 -11.95 -2.16 -22.31
C TYR A 110 -10.64 -2.35 -21.56
N PHE A 111 -9.81 -3.27 -22.05
CA PHE A 111 -8.46 -3.47 -21.52
C PHE A 111 -7.48 -3.83 -22.64
N ARG A 112 -6.22 -3.62 -22.38
CA ARG A 112 -5.15 -3.97 -23.31
C ARG A 112 -4.49 -5.30 -22.92
N ILE A 113 -4.04 -6.03 -23.95
CA ILE A 113 -3.03 -7.08 -23.81
C ILE A 113 -1.78 -6.57 -24.54
N GLY A 114 -0.66 -6.46 -23.81
CA GLY A 114 0.59 -5.95 -24.38
C GLY A 114 1.76 -6.12 -23.40
N LYS A 115 2.99 -6.13 -23.92
CA LYS A 115 4.19 -6.19 -23.08
C LYS A 115 4.43 -4.89 -22.30
N ASP A 116 3.83 -3.80 -22.77
CA ASP A 116 4.03 -2.43 -22.32
C ASP A 116 2.94 -1.93 -21.36
N VAL A 117 1.98 -2.77 -20.97
CA VAL A 117 0.81 -2.34 -20.19
C VAL A 117 1.14 -1.80 -18.79
N TYR A 118 2.30 -2.15 -18.25
CA TYR A 118 2.77 -1.65 -16.95
C TYR A 118 3.84 -0.56 -17.06
N ASN A 119 4.23 -0.17 -18.31
CA ASN A 119 5.32 0.78 -18.51
C ASN A 119 5.00 2.15 -17.91
N GLY A 120 5.92 2.65 -17.08
CA GLY A 120 5.82 3.95 -16.44
C GLY A 120 4.88 4.01 -15.24
N ALA A 121 4.23 2.91 -14.86
CA ALA A 121 3.34 2.89 -13.69
C ALA A 121 4.10 3.11 -12.38
N ALA A 122 5.30 2.55 -12.22
CA ALA A 122 6.16 2.80 -11.06
C ALA A 122 6.62 4.26 -10.98
N ASP A 123 7.08 4.84 -12.09
CA ASP A 123 7.44 6.28 -12.16
C ASP A 123 6.25 7.19 -11.84
N PHE A 124 5.03 6.79 -12.25
CA PHE A 124 3.83 7.55 -11.95
C PHE A 124 3.57 7.66 -10.45
N CYS A 125 3.76 6.57 -9.70
CA CYS A 125 3.58 6.56 -8.26
C CYS A 125 4.61 7.42 -7.50
N LEU A 126 5.80 7.67 -8.09
CA LEU A 126 6.78 8.60 -7.50
C LEU A 126 6.28 10.06 -7.44
N ARG A 127 5.22 10.41 -8.20
CA ARG A 127 4.58 11.74 -8.09
C ARG A 127 4.00 11.96 -6.71
N TYR A 128 3.33 10.96 -6.16
CA TYR A 128 2.79 11.01 -4.81
C TYR A 128 3.90 11.19 -3.77
N MET A 129 5.00 10.43 -3.89
CA MET A 129 6.14 10.57 -2.99
C MET A 129 6.67 12.01 -2.96
N ARG A 130 6.82 12.65 -4.14
CA ARG A 130 7.24 14.07 -4.24
C ARG A 130 6.24 15.03 -3.61
N GLN A 131 4.94 14.74 -3.68
CA GLN A 131 3.90 15.56 -3.05
C GLN A 131 3.94 15.47 -1.53
N GLN A 132 4.43 14.36 -0.98
CA GLN A 132 4.57 14.16 0.46
C GLN A 132 5.86 14.74 1.05
N ARG A 133 6.77 15.29 0.25
CA ARG A 133 8.02 15.89 0.76
C ARG A 133 7.75 17.00 1.77
N SER A 134 8.37 16.89 2.95
CA SER A 134 8.52 17.95 3.95
C SER A 134 9.82 18.72 3.69
N GLY A 135 9.89 19.99 4.04
CA GLY A 135 10.93 20.88 3.53
C GLY A 135 10.55 21.43 2.18
N PHE A 136 11.46 21.44 1.20
CA PHE A 136 11.09 21.85 -0.17
C PHE A 136 10.17 20.83 -0.81
N ASN A 137 8.95 21.27 -1.11
CA ASN A 137 7.94 20.46 -1.78
C ASN A 137 7.83 20.91 -3.26
N PRO A 138 8.23 20.05 -4.22
CA PRO A 138 8.26 20.42 -5.64
C PRO A 138 6.87 20.63 -6.24
N PHE A 139 5.83 20.03 -5.67
CA PHE A 139 4.46 20.23 -6.11
C PHE A 139 3.93 21.60 -5.72
N LEU A 140 4.19 22.04 -4.49
CA LEU A 140 3.87 23.40 -4.01
C LEU A 140 4.81 24.45 -4.62
N LYS A 141 5.99 24.06 -5.11
CA LYS A 141 7.11 24.96 -5.48
C LYS A 141 7.47 25.91 -4.34
N ASP A 142 7.36 25.42 -3.12
CA ASP A 142 7.53 26.17 -1.88
C ASP A 142 7.98 25.21 -0.76
N SER A 143 8.35 25.75 0.39
CA SER A 143 8.79 24.97 1.54
C SER A 143 7.73 24.95 2.65
N CYS A 144 7.69 23.82 3.39
CA CYS A 144 6.86 23.65 4.57
C CYS A 144 7.68 23.05 5.72
N HIS A 145 7.23 23.22 6.96
CA HIS A 145 7.83 22.65 8.18
C HIS A 145 9.32 22.92 8.33
N MET A 146 9.75 24.12 7.92
CA MET A 146 11.17 24.51 7.92
C MET A 146 11.78 24.71 9.31
N TYR A 147 10.96 24.74 10.35
CA TYR A 147 11.37 24.98 11.74
C TYR A 147 11.39 23.71 12.58
N ASP A 148 11.31 22.53 11.97
CA ASP A 148 11.39 21.25 12.68
C ASP A 148 12.79 21.02 13.25
N GLY A 149 13.01 20.71 14.54
CA GLY A 149 11.93 20.68 15.52
C GLY A 149 12.51 20.82 16.94
N TYR A 150 11.73 20.61 17.96
CA TYR A 150 12.20 20.61 19.37
C TYR A 150 12.13 19.22 19.99
N THR A 151 13.15 18.87 20.77
CA THR A 151 13.34 17.51 21.29
C THR A 151 12.47 17.21 22.52
N LEU A 152 12.13 15.93 22.66
CA LEU A 152 11.48 15.35 23.84
C LEU A 152 12.09 13.99 24.18
N TYR A 153 12.15 13.67 25.47
CA TYR A 153 12.58 12.39 26.04
C TYR A 153 14.03 11.99 25.75
N GLY A 154 14.90 12.93 25.51
CA GLY A 154 16.26 12.60 25.09
C GLY A 154 17.34 12.92 26.10
N PRO A 155 18.61 12.73 25.68
CA PRO A 155 19.80 13.02 26.50
C PRO A 155 20.11 14.52 26.59
N MET A 156 19.34 15.37 25.94
CA MET A 156 19.40 16.82 26.05
C MET A 156 18.14 17.38 26.68
N PRO A 157 18.13 18.61 27.19
CA PRO A 157 16.92 19.22 27.75
C PRO A 157 15.77 19.19 26.74
N ASP A 158 14.56 18.86 27.19
CA ASP A 158 13.36 18.96 26.39
C ASP A 158 13.22 20.36 25.81
N SER A 159 12.64 20.45 24.62
CA SER A 159 12.49 21.70 23.87
C SER A 159 13.80 22.28 23.32
N THR A 160 14.86 21.49 23.20
CA THR A 160 16.08 21.89 22.48
C THR A 160 15.83 21.77 20.98
N PHE A 161 16.16 22.82 20.22
CA PHE A 161 16.05 22.79 18.76
C PHE A 161 17.03 21.79 18.14
N VAL A 162 16.53 21.02 17.16
CA VAL A 162 17.32 20.12 16.30
C VAL A 162 16.89 20.28 14.84
N PRO A 163 17.82 20.37 13.88
CA PRO A 163 17.51 20.60 12.47
C PRO A 163 17.14 19.27 11.78
N VAL A 164 15.87 18.88 11.81
CA VAL A 164 15.38 17.61 11.24
C VAL A 164 14.41 17.79 10.06
N THR A 165 14.36 18.98 9.48
CA THR A 165 13.55 19.27 8.26
C THR A 165 13.91 18.32 7.12
N GLY A 166 12.89 17.79 6.41
CA GLY A 166 13.04 16.86 5.29
C GLY A 166 12.14 15.62 5.44
N GLY A 167 12.37 14.59 4.65
CA GLY A 167 11.56 13.37 4.65
C GLY A 167 10.17 13.58 4.04
N TRP A 168 9.25 12.70 4.38
CA TRP A 168 7.89 12.71 3.84
C TRP A 168 6.84 12.76 4.95
N HIS A 169 5.75 13.47 4.72
CA HIS A 169 4.53 13.32 5.48
C HIS A 169 3.98 11.90 5.31
N ASP A 170 3.36 11.34 6.33
CA ASP A 170 2.94 9.93 6.34
C ASP A 170 1.73 9.69 5.40
N ALA A 171 0.72 10.55 5.49
CA ALA A 171 -0.51 10.41 4.73
C ALA A 171 -1.16 11.79 4.45
N SER A 172 -2.41 12.03 4.86
CA SER A 172 -3.09 13.32 4.75
C SER A 172 -2.76 14.28 5.90
N ASP A 173 -2.32 13.74 7.01
CA ASP A 173 -1.70 14.46 8.11
C ASP A 173 -0.22 14.76 7.80
N TYR A 174 0.43 15.51 8.68
CA TYR A 174 1.83 15.89 8.48
C TYR A 174 2.79 15.25 9.47
N LEU A 175 2.32 14.23 10.20
CA LEU A 175 3.21 13.37 10.96
C LEU A 175 4.29 12.75 10.07
N GLN A 176 5.46 12.54 10.66
CA GLN A 176 6.55 11.83 10.01
C GLN A 176 7.09 10.77 10.96
N TYR A 177 6.95 9.51 10.55
CA TYR A 177 7.42 8.39 11.35
C TYR A 177 8.70 7.82 10.76
N SER A 178 9.70 7.60 11.62
CA SER A 178 10.97 6.98 11.20
C SER A 178 10.77 5.56 10.70
N THR A 179 9.81 4.83 11.27
CA THR A 179 9.54 3.44 10.89
C THR A 179 8.98 3.34 9.47
N THR A 180 7.96 4.13 9.10
CA THR A 180 7.37 4.11 7.75
C THR A 180 8.33 4.67 6.71
N SER A 181 9.02 5.76 7.04
CA SER A 181 9.99 6.38 6.12
C SER A 181 11.22 5.50 5.86
N ALA A 182 11.72 4.77 6.87
CA ALA A 182 12.83 3.84 6.66
C ALA A 182 12.43 2.66 5.77
N ASN A 183 11.21 2.13 5.93
CA ASN A 183 10.65 1.11 5.06
C ASN A 183 10.47 1.62 3.61
N ALA A 184 9.86 2.79 3.44
CA ALA A 184 9.69 3.42 2.13
C ALA A 184 11.04 3.63 1.42
N THR A 185 12.03 4.16 2.14
CA THR A 185 13.40 4.34 1.64
C THR A 185 14.01 3.00 1.18
N ALA A 186 13.87 1.94 1.99
CA ALA A 186 14.36 0.62 1.64
C ALA A 186 13.68 0.07 0.38
N HIS A 187 12.36 0.20 0.25
CA HIS A 187 11.61 -0.25 -0.94
C HIS A 187 12.02 0.48 -2.22
N LEU A 188 12.20 1.81 -2.16
CA LEU A 188 12.66 2.59 -3.32
C LEU A 188 14.09 2.20 -3.72
N LEU A 189 14.99 2.01 -2.75
CA LEU A 189 16.36 1.52 -3.00
C LEU A 189 16.35 0.12 -3.62
N MET A 190 15.55 -0.79 -3.10
CA MET A 190 15.41 -2.15 -3.64
C MET A 190 14.81 -2.13 -5.05
N ALA A 191 13.83 -1.26 -5.32
CA ALA A 191 13.25 -1.09 -6.64
C ALA A 191 14.30 -0.67 -7.68
N TYR A 192 15.14 0.33 -7.36
CA TYR A 192 16.25 0.71 -8.21
C TYR A 192 17.28 -0.40 -8.38
N ARG A 193 17.71 -1.03 -7.29
CA ARG A 193 18.72 -2.09 -7.30
C ARG A 193 18.31 -3.29 -8.16
N ASP A 194 17.06 -3.71 -8.02
CA ASP A 194 16.55 -4.94 -8.66
C ASP A 194 16.04 -4.69 -10.10
N PHE A 195 15.59 -3.45 -10.39
CA PHE A 195 14.96 -3.08 -11.66
C PHE A 195 15.43 -1.71 -12.21
N PRO A 196 16.74 -1.43 -12.32
CA PRO A 196 17.23 -0.10 -12.67
C PRO A 196 16.73 0.40 -14.03
N SER A 197 16.51 -0.48 -14.99
CA SER A 197 16.04 -0.15 -16.35
C SER A 197 14.57 0.25 -16.45
N VAL A 198 13.81 0.11 -15.35
CA VAL A 198 12.38 0.46 -15.30
C VAL A 198 12.20 1.96 -15.14
N PHE A 199 13.12 2.60 -14.42
CA PHE A 199 12.97 3.99 -13.97
C PHE A 199 13.64 4.99 -14.92
N LYS A 200 13.00 6.13 -15.06
CA LYS A 200 13.46 7.26 -15.88
C LYS A 200 14.28 8.25 -15.05
N ASP A 201 14.92 9.18 -15.75
CA ASP A 201 15.53 10.39 -15.23
C ASP A 201 14.84 11.58 -15.92
N THR A 202 13.78 12.09 -15.29
CA THR A 202 12.92 13.15 -15.82
C THR A 202 12.68 14.28 -14.81
N TYR A 203 13.16 14.08 -13.59
CA TYR A 203 13.14 15.06 -12.52
C TYR A 203 14.54 15.26 -11.95
N ALA A 204 14.85 16.48 -11.57
CA ALA A 204 16.07 16.78 -10.82
C ALA A 204 15.92 16.34 -9.35
N ALA A 205 17.04 16.26 -8.62
CA ALA A 205 17.07 15.82 -7.21
C ALA A 205 16.11 16.59 -6.28
N ASN A 206 15.83 17.87 -6.61
CA ASN A 206 14.83 18.67 -5.88
C ASN A 206 13.37 18.32 -6.25
N GLY A 207 13.15 17.39 -7.17
CA GLY A 207 11.83 16.93 -7.62
C GLY A 207 11.15 17.82 -8.66
N LEU A 208 11.78 18.88 -9.13
CA LEU A 208 11.28 19.70 -10.25
C LEU A 208 11.62 19.02 -11.59
N PRO A 209 10.83 19.28 -12.66
CA PRO A 209 11.13 18.73 -13.99
C PRO A 209 12.56 19.06 -14.44
N GLY A 210 13.25 18.07 -14.98
CA GLY A 210 14.64 18.15 -15.43
C GLY A 210 15.31 16.78 -15.27
N ASN A 211 16.49 16.60 -15.84
CA ASN A 211 17.31 15.41 -15.66
C ASN A 211 18.61 15.77 -14.95
N ASN A 212 19.20 14.82 -14.22
CA ASN A 212 20.45 15.02 -13.48
C ASN A 212 21.43 13.84 -13.62
N GLY A 213 21.11 12.86 -14.46
CA GLY A 213 21.91 11.65 -14.64
C GLY A 213 21.64 10.55 -13.61
N ILE A 214 20.67 10.75 -12.72
CA ILE A 214 20.27 9.80 -11.69
C ILE A 214 18.80 9.41 -11.94
N ALA A 215 18.46 8.14 -11.79
CA ALA A 215 17.08 7.70 -11.93
C ALA A 215 16.18 8.34 -10.85
N ASP A 216 14.98 8.79 -11.23
CA ASP A 216 14.02 9.49 -10.37
C ASP A 216 13.73 8.75 -9.05
N VAL A 217 13.67 7.41 -9.09
CA VAL A 217 13.46 6.58 -7.90
C VAL A 217 14.63 6.66 -6.92
N LEU A 218 15.86 6.79 -7.42
CA LEU A 218 17.05 6.89 -6.60
C LEU A 218 17.19 8.28 -5.99
N ASP A 219 16.80 9.34 -6.70
CA ASP A 219 16.69 10.69 -6.14
C ASP A 219 15.65 10.75 -5.01
N GLU A 220 14.51 10.08 -5.19
CA GLU A 220 13.47 10.01 -4.16
C GLU A 220 13.93 9.19 -2.95
N ALA A 221 14.61 8.05 -3.18
CA ALA A 221 15.22 7.27 -2.10
C ALA A 221 16.27 8.08 -1.34
N LYS A 222 17.07 8.89 -2.05
CA LYS A 222 18.05 9.78 -1.43
C LYS A 222 17.42 10.84 -0.55
N TRP A 223 16.27 11.39 -0.94
CA TRP A 223 15.50 12.31 -0.09
C TRP A 223 15.16 11.69 1.26
N GLY A 224 14.72 10.43 1.25
CA GLY A 224 14.50 9.66 2.47
C GLY A 224 15.78 9.41 3.27
N LEU A 225 16.86 8.95 2.62
CA LEU A 225 18.16 8.71 3.27
C LEU A 225 18.72 9.96 3.95
N ASP A 226 18.67 11.11 3.28
CA ASP A 226 19.17 12.38 3.82
C ASP A 226 18.37 12.81 5.07
N TRP A 227 17.08 12.48 5.12
CA TRP A 227 16.27 12.69 6.31
C TRP A 227 16.59 11.67 7.42
N LEU A 228 16.74 10.39 7.09
CA LEU A 228 17.14 9.36 8.06
C LEU A 228 18.51 9.67 8.69
N LEU A 229 19.44 10.30 7.97
CA LEU A 229 20.69 10.79 8.54
C LEU A 229 20.46 11.84 9.63
N LYS A 230 19.50 12.74 9.44
CA LYS A 230 19.09 13.74 10.44
C LYS A 230 18.39 13.09 11.64
N MET A 231 17.63 12.01 11.39
CA MET A 231 16.94 11.25 12.44
C MET A 231 17.90 10.32 13.21
N HIS A 232 19.12 10.09 12.72
CA HIS A 232 20.20 9.36 13.40
C HIS A 232 21.51 10.17 13.35
N PRO A 233 21.58 11.35 14.02
CA PRO A 233 22.70 12.28 13.88
C PRO A 233 23.99 11.77 14.53
N LYS A 234 23.90 11.01 15.62
CA LYS A 234 25.02 10.45 16.40
C LYS A 234 24.79 8.98 16.68
N ASP A 235 25.84 8.25 17.00
CA ASP A 235 25.81 6.80 17.28
C ASP A 235 24.87 6.40 18.43
N ASP A 236 24.62 7.33 19.34
CA ASP A 236 23.78 7.12 20.53
C ASP A 236 22.45 7.89 20.49
N TRP A 237 22.18 8.62 19.41
CA TRP A 237 20.95 9.40 19.25
C TRP A 237 20.18 8.94 18.02
N MET A 238 18.91 8.59 18.23
CA MET A 238 17.98 8.30 17.15
C MET A 238 16.60 8.86 17.51
N PHE A 239 15.92 9.41 16.52
CA PHE A 239 14.56 9.95 16.68
C PHE A 239 13.54 9.04 16.05
N ASN A 240 12.37 8.93 16.68
CA ASN A 240 11.29 8.03 16.29
C ASN A 240 10.27 8.69 15.35
N GLN A 241 9.94 9.96 15.62
CA GLN A 241 8.93 10.70 14.89
C GLN A 241 9.12 12.19 14.98
N ILE A 242 8.55 12.92 14.03
CA ILE A 242 8.28 14.36 14.09
C ILE A 242 6.77 14.55 14.14
N ALA A 243 6.30 15.46 15.01
CA ALA A 243 4.90 15.68 15.34
C ALA A 243 4.31 14.53 16.18
N ASP A 244 3.02 14.61 16.45
CA ASP A 244 2.22 13.63 17.18
C ASP A 244 0.74 13.73 16.76
N ASP A 245 -0.13 12.91 17.33
CA ASP A 245 -1.55 12.80 16.96
C ASP A 245 -2.40 14.07 17.15
N ARG A 246 -1.82 15.18 17.62
CA ARG A 246 -2.45 16.51 17.52
C ARG A 246 -2.54 16.96 16.06
N ASP A 247 -1.73 16.37 15.20
CA ASP A 247 -1.71 16.59 13.76
C ASP A 247 -3.04 16.19 13.09
N HIS A 248 -3.74 15.19 13.62
CA HIS A 248 -5.07 14.77 13.16
C HIS A 248 -6.15 15.81 13.53
N SER A 249 -6.03 17.02 13.04
CA SER A 249 -6.91 18.15 13.42
C SER A 249 -7.67 18.76 12.25
N GLY A 250 -7.74 18.09 11.13
CA GLY A 250 -8.43 18.52 9.92
C GLY A 250 -7.49 18.88 8.77
N MET A 251 -8.07 19.04 7.60
CA MET A 251 -7.34 19.33 6.37
C MET A 251 -6.75 20.75 6.38
N ARG A 252 -5.47 20.88 6.01
CA ARG A 252 -4.76 22.15 5.90
C ARG A 252 -3.65 22.05 4.85
N ILE A 253 -3.22 23.20 4.33
CA ILE A 253 -2.12 23.24 3.37
C ILE A 253 -0.79 23.17 4.14
N PRO A 254 0.18 22.32 3.76
CA PRO A 254 1.40 22.08 4.55
C PRO A 254 2.18 23.35 4.91
N LYS A 255 2.36 24.27 3.95
CA LYS A 255 3.10 25.52 4.19
C LYS A 255 2.39 26.52 5.13
N LEU A 256 1.09 26.33 5.38
CA LEU A 256 0.28 27.14 6.27
C LEU A 256 0.00 26.42 7.61
N ASP A 257 0.63 25.26 7.82
CA ASP A 257 0.45 24.49 9.04
C ASP A 257 0.98 25.25 10.26
N SER A 258 0.07 25.61 11.15
CA SER A 258 0.34 26.30 12.42
C SER A 258 -0.18 25.51 13.63
N GLN A 259 -0.35 24.22 13.48
CA GLN A 259 -0.94 23.34 14.50
C GLN A 259 -0.13 23.32 15.82
N TYR A 260 1.19 23.51 15.70
CA TYR A 260 2.07 23.53 16.86
C TYR A 260 2.47 24.96 17.21
N GLY A 261 2.56 25.28 18.49
CA GLY A 261 3.02 26.57 18.99
C GLY A 261 4.53 26.78 18.79
N ARG A 262 5.09 27.84 19.39
CA ARG A 262 6.55 28.11 19.38
C ARG A 262 7.16 28.31 17.97
N GLY A 263 6.49 29.11 17.12
CA GLY A 263 7.00 29.40 15.78
C GLY A 263 6.77 28.26 14.78
N TYR A 264 5.81 27.37 15.06
CA TYR A 264 5.42 26.23 14.23
C TYR A 264 6.43 25.07 14.24
N GLU A 265 7.34 25.04 15.20
CA GLU A 265 8.25 23.91 15.41
C GLU A 265 7.48 22.71 15.91
N ARG A 266 7.71 21.56 15.29
CA ARG A 266 7.06 20.31 15.67
C ARG A 266 7.93 19.53 16.69
N PRO A 267 7.33 18.77 17.62
CA PRO A 267 8.08 17.95 18.57
C PRO A 267 8.79 16.79 17.85
N VAL A 268 10.00 16.50 18.31
CA VAL A 268 10.83 15.38 17.83
C VAL A 268 11.10 14.45 19.00
N TYR A 269 10.71 13.19 18.88
CA TYR A 269 10.77 12.23 19.96
C TYR A 269 12.00 11.34 19.84
N PHE A 270 12.83 11.29 20.88
CA PHE A 270 13.95 10.36 20.96
C PHE A 270 13.48 8.91 21.10
N ILE A 271 14.24 7.98 20.51
CA ILE A 271 14.16 6.56 20.82
C ILE A 271 14.97 6.31 22.10
N THR A 272 14.26 5.97 23.17
CA THR A 272 14.88 5.69 24.48
C THR A 272 14.96 4.20 24.79
N GLY A 273 14.13 3.37 24.12
CA GLY A 273 13.92 1.98 24.47
C GLY A 273 13.01 1.79 25.70
N GLU A 274 12.43 2.85 26.24
CA GLU A 274 11.53 2.85 27.40
C GLU A 274 10.16 3.39 26.99
N PRO A 275 9.07 2.98 27.69
CA PRO A 275 7.75 3.55 27.50
C PRO A 275 7.74 5.07 27.63
N GLN A 276 7.02 5.74 26.74
CA GLN A 276 6.90 7.19 26.73
C GLN A 276 5.44 7.59 26.90
N VAL A 277 5.19 8.59 27.74
CA VAL A 277 3.88 9.18 27.95
C VAL A 277 3.91 10.66 27.63
N ARG A 278 3.00 11.09 26.75
CA ARG A 278 2.70 12.52 26.58
C ARG A 278 1.19 12.68 26.63
N GLY A 279 0.71 13.66 27.39
CA GLY A 279 -0.70 13.69 27.72
C GLY A 279 -1.08 12.51 28.64
N ARG A 280 -2.07 11.71 28.24
CA ARG A 280 -2.60 10.60 29.06
C ARG A 280 -2.32 9.20 28.50
N PHE A 281 -1.71 9.10 27.33
CA PHE A 281 -1.47 7.81 26.67
C PHE A 281 0.01 7.46 26.72
N MET A 282 0.30 6.33 27.33
CA MET A 282 1.65 5.76 27.37
C MET A 282 1.77 4.66 26.33
N ASN A 283 2.85 4.66 25.54
CA ASN A 283 3.16 3.56 24.65
C ASN A 283 3.78 2.37 25.40
N ASN A 284 3.93 1.25 24.71
CA ASN A 284 4.52 0.03 25.25
C ASN A 284 5.90 -0.26 24.64
N THR A 285 6.70 0.76 24.43
CA THR A 285 8.09 0.60 23.95
C THR A 285 8.87 -0.30 24.90
N THR A 286 9.57 -1.27 24.35
CA THR A 286 10.39 -2.23 25.11
C THR A 286 11.86 -2.19 24.74
N GLY A 287 12.20 -1.59 23.61
CA GLY A 287 13.58 -1.57 23.11
C GLY A 287 13.80 -0.60 21.96
N THR A 288 14.93 -0.77 21.28
CA THR A 288 15.40 0.10 20.20
C THR A 288 15.48 -0.61 18.85
N SER A 289 15.26 -1.94 18.81
CA SER A 289 15.64 -2.77 17.67
C SER A 289 14.76 -2.56 16.44
N SER A 290 13.43 -2.41 16.59
CA SER A 290 12.53 -2.37 15.45
C SER A 290 12.83 -1.18 14.51
N THR A 291 12.87 0.05 15.03
CA THR A 291 13.17 1.22 14.20
C THR A 291 14.63 1.23 13.74
N ALA A 292 15.57 0.94 14.64
CA ALA A 292 17.00 1.01 14.30
C ALA A 292 17.44 -0.10 13.33
N GLY A 293 16.79 -1.26 13.35
CA GLY A 293 16.98 -2.34 12.36
C GLY A 293 16.61 -1.89 10.95
N LYS A 294 15.45 -1.22 10.80
CA LYS A 294 15.02 -0.65 9.51
C LYS A 294 16.03 0.37 8.95
N PHE A 295 16.56 1.26 9.82
CA PHE A 295 17.61 2.21 9.45
C PHE A 295 18.88 1.50 8.99
N ALA A 296 19.35 0.51 9.75
CA ALA A 296 20.55 -0.24 9.40
C ALA A 296 20.42 -0.93 8.04
N GLY A 297 19.27 -1.54 7.77
CA GLY A 297 18.98 -2.18 6.49
C GLY A 297 18.94 -1.21 5.32
N ALA A 298 18.23 -0.09 5.45
CA ALA A 298 18.16 0.95 4.42
C ALA A 298 19.55 1.55 4.09
N PHE A 299 20.31 1.93 5.11
CA PHE A 299 21.67 2.46 4.93
C PHE A 299 22.62 1.43 4.30
N ALA A 300 22.52 0.14 4.67
CA ALA A 300 23.36 -0.90 4.10
C ALA A 300 23.09 -1.12 2.60
N ILE A 301 21.81 -1.14 2.18
CA ILE A 301 21.44 -1.21 0.75
C ILE A 301 21.97 0.02 0.01
N ALA A 302 21.77 1.21 0.58
CA ALA A 302 22.24 2.47 -0.01
C ALA A 302 23.75 2.46 -0.23
N SER A 303 24.54 2.01 0.76
CA SER A 303 26.01 1.88 0.63
C SER A 303 26.38 1.05 -0.61
N GLY A 304 25.70 -0.09 -0.82
CA GLY A 304 25.95 -0.94 -2.00
C GLY A 304 25.64 -0.25 -3.33
N ILE A 305 24.54 0.48 -3.40
CA ILE A 305 24.08 1.18 -4.62
C ILE A 305 25.02 2.36 -4.94
N TYR A 306 25.34 3.19 -3.94
CA TYR A 306 26.12 4.42 -4.14
C TYR A 306 27.61 4.17 -4.37
N ARG A 307 28.12 2.94 -4.19
CA ARG A 307 29.56 2.63 -4.33
C ARG A 307 30.19 3.12 -5.65
N ASN A 308 29.42 3.06 -6.73
CA ASN A 308 29.87 3.48 -8.07
C ASN A 308 29.28 4.83 -8.52
N ILE A 309 28.47 5.47 -7.69
CA ILE A 309 27.78 6.74 -7.99
C ILE A 309 28.42 7.87 -7.20
N ASP A 310 28.55 7.70 -5.90
CA ASP A 310 29.12 8.65 -4.95
C ASP A 310 29.81 7.87 -3.82
N LYS A 311 31.13 7.79 -3.90
CA LYS A 311 31.94 6.98 -2.98
C LYS A 311 31.85 7.50 -1.53
N ASP A 312 31.92 8.80 -1.34
CA ASP A 312 31.88 9.41 0.00
C ASP A 312 30.52 9.16 0.66
N TYR A 313 29.45 9.30 -0.11
CA TYR A 313 28.11 8.99 0.36
C TYR A 313 27.94 7.48 0.66
N SER A 314 28.52 6.59 -0.15
CA SER A 314 28.53 5.15 0.12
C SER A 314 29.24 4.82 1.44
N GLU A 315 30.41 5.43 1.71
CA GLU A 315 31.15 5.23 2.95
C GLU A 315 30.38 5.77 4.17
N LEU A 316 29.73 6.93 4.03
CA LEU A 316 28.83 7.47 5.05
C LEU A 316 27.66 6.51 5.34
N MET A 317 27.02 5.96 4.32
CA MET A 317 25.93 4.99 4.48
C MET A 317 26.41 3.72 5.17
N GLN A 318 27.60 3.21 4.82
CA GLN A 318 28.20 2.04 5.47
C GLN A 318 28.46 2.28 6.96
N TYR A 319 29.02 3.45 7.31
CA TYR A 319 29.23 3.85 8.70
C TYR A 319 27.90 3.92 9.46
N LYS A 320 26.90 4.58 8.89
CA LYS A 320 25.59 4.78 9.51
C LYS A 320 24.81 3.46 9.65
N ALA A 321 24.93 2.53 8.71
CA ALA A 321 24.38 1.19 8.84
C ALA A 321 24.96 0.45 10.06
N GLY A 322 26.28 0.49 10.24
CA GLY A 322 26.94 -0.06 11.42
C GLY A 322 26.56 0.64 12.71
N SER A 323 26.40 1.96 12.68
CA SER A 323 25.95 2.77 13.83
C SER A 323 24.54 2.39 14.26
N ALA A 324 23.58 2.35 13.31
CA ALA A 324 22.20 1.96 13.58
C ALA A 324 22.08 0.50 14.08
N TRP A 325 22.88 -0.41 13.52
CA TRP A 325 22.98 -1.79 14.01
C TRP A 325 23.42 -1.85 15.49
N ARG A 326 24.48 -1.12 15.87
CA ARG A 326 24.92 -1.06 17.27
C ARG A 326 23.87 -0.44 18.18
N PHE A 327 23.16 0.59 17.70
CA PHE A 327 22.05 1.20 18.44
C PHE A 327 20.89 0.20 18.64
N ALA A 328 20.53 -0.58 17.61
CA ALA A 328 19.51 -1.61 17.70
C ALA A 328 19.83 -2.69 18.76
N LEU A 329 21.09 -3.05 18.91
CA LEU A 329 21.56 -4.06 19.88
C LEU A 329 21.60 -3.59 21.34
N ARG A 330 21.48 -2.28 21.61
CA ARG A 330 21.55 -1.74 22.99
C ARG A 330 20.45 -2.29 23.87
N LYS A 331 19.23 -2.34 23.34
CA LYS A 331 18.08 -2.86 24.05
C LYS A 331 17.17 -3.57 23.06
N PRO A 332 17.27 -4.91 22.92
CA PRO A 332 16.38 -5.66 22.03
C PRO A 332 14.92 -5.47 22.40
N GLY A 333 14.09 -5.13 21.42
CA GLY A 333 12.68 -4.87 21.62
C GLY A 333 12.14 -3.85 20.62
N VAL A 334 10.85 -3.52 20.77
CA VAL A 334 10.12 -2.61 19.89
C VAL A 334 10.19 -1.17 20.36
N THR A 335 10.22 -0.25 19.40
CA THR A 335 9.95 1.17 19.61
C THR A 335 8.56 1.47 19.09
N GLN A 336 7.71 2.07 19.93
CA GLN A 336 6.38 2.53 19.53
C GLN A 336 6.35 4.07 19.47
N THR A 337 5.43 4.62 18.69
CA THR A 337 5.28 6.08 18.57
C THR A 337 4.59 6.67 19.80
N ALA A 338 4.82 7.96 20.06
CA ALA A 338 4.20 8.68 21.16
C ALA A 338 2.89 9.36 20.73
N SER A 339 1.87 9.29 21.58
CA SER A 339 0.54 9.85 21.37
C SER A 339 0.20 10.85 22.48
N VAL A 340 -0.56 11.89 22.16
CA VAL A 340 -0.93 12.98 23.08
C VAL A 340 -2.44 13.08 23.28
N LYS A 341 -3.20 13.05 22.18
CA LYS A 341 -4.63 13.39 22.14
C LYS A 341 -5.52 12.14 22.14
N SER A 342 -5.12 11.14 21.39
CA SER A 342 -5.83 9.88 21.23
C SER A 342 -4.84 8.71 21.25
N PRO A 343 -5.27 7.46 21.47
CA PRO A 343 -4.35 6.32 21.50
C PRO A 343 -3.92 5.91 20.08
N TYR A 344 -3.54 6.86 19.24
CA TYR A 344 -3.03 6.59 17.90
C TYR A 344 -1.52 6.36 17.97
N ILE A 345 -1.15 5.11 18.01
CA ILE A 345 0.23 4.64 18.20
C ILE A 345 0.54 3.61 17.12
N TYR A 346 1.68 3.76 16.45
CA TYR A 346 2.28 2.66 15.69
C TYR A 346 2.77 1.63 16.72
N ALA A 347 1.89 0.69 17.03
CA ALA A 347 2.04 -0.24 18.14
C ALA A 347 2.74 -1.52 17.70
N GLU A 348 3.96 -1.38 17.16
CA GLU A 348 4.78 -2.57 16.85
C GLU A 348 4.95 -3.44 18.08
N ASP A 349 4.83 -4.76 17.92
CA ASP A 349 5.13 -5.77 18.94
C ASP A 349 6.09 -6.84 18.42
N ASN A 350 6.60 -6.66 17.20
CA ASN A 350 7.66 -7.45 16.60
C ASN A 350 8.86 -6.58 16.22
N TRP A 351 10.06 -7.13 16.31
CA TRP A 351 11.32 -6.46 15.98
C TRP A 351 12.34 -7.42 15.35
N VAL A 352 12.01 -8.69 15.30
CA VAL A 352 12.93 -9.77 14.92
C VAL A 352 13.19 -9.76 13.41
N ASP A 353 12.15 -9.48 12.62
CA ASP A 353 12.21 -9.30 11.17
C ASP A 353 13.07 -8.10 10.76
N ASP A 354 13.02 -7.01 11.52
CA ASP A 354 13.85 -5.82 11.31
C ASP A 354 15.33 -6.11 11.56
N MET A 355 15.61 -6.91 12.60
CA MET A 355 16.98 -7.34 12.90
C MET A 355 17.48 -8.38 11.91
N GLU A 356 16.62 -9.24 11.38
CA GLU A 356 16.97 -10.12 10.25
C GLU A 356 17.36 -9.30 9.02
N PHE A 357 16.51 -8.33 8.65
CA PHE A 357 16.76 -7.44 7.51
C PHE A 357 18.08 -6.68 7.65
N ALA A 358 18.32 -6.08 8.82
CA ALA A 358 19.58 -5.39 9.12
C ALA A 358 20.78 -6.34 9.02
N ALA A 359 20.69 -7.52 9.63
CA ALA A 359 21.78 -8.49 9.63
C ALA A 359 22.09 -9.01 8.22
N ALA A 360 21.05 -9.35 7.44
CA ALA A 360 21.21 -9.83 6.08
C ALA A 360 21.86 -8.79 5.17
N THR A 361 21.41 -7.53 5.22
CA THR A 361 21.95 -6.45 4.40
C THR A 361 23.38 -6.05 4.82
N LEU A 362 23.71 -6.18 6.10
CA LEU A 362 25.06 -6.00 6.65
C LEU A 362 25.97 -7.23 6.45
N GLN A 363 25.52 -8.28 5.73
CA GLN A 363 26.24 -9.53 5.48
C GLN A 363 26.63 -10.29 6.76
N ARG A 364 25.81 -10.19 7.81
CA ARG A 364 25.97 -10.88 9.11
C ARG A 364 25.16 -12.18 9.09
N LYS A 365 25.67 -13.18 8.38
CA LYS A 365 24.94 -14.42 8.07
C LYS A 365 24.37 -15.11 9.30
N GLU A 366 25.19 -15.34 10.33
CA GLU A 366 24.79 -16.10 11.53
C GLU A 366 23.69 -15.35 12.31
N ASP A 367 23.80 -14.04 12.43
CA ASP A 367 22.78 -13.19 13.06
C ASP A 367 21.47 -13.26 12.26
N ALA A 368 21.54 -13.11 10.94
CA ALA A 368 20.37 -13.16 10.07
C ALA A 368 19.65 -14.51 10.14
N LEU A 369 20.38 -15.64 10.09
CA LEU A 369 19.80 -16.98 10.25
C LEU A 369 19.14 -17.16 11.62
N ARG A 370 19.75 -16.61 12.67
CA ARG A 370 19.19 -16.68 14.03
C ARG A 370 17.86 -15.92 14.15
N TYR A 371 17.78 -14.72 13.57
CA TYR A 371 16.54 -13.94 13.58
C TYR A 371 15.48 -14.55 12.66
N ALA A 372 15.84 -15.02 11.46
CA ALA A 372 14.92 -15.67 10.53
C ALA A 372 14.22 -16.89 11.17
N ALA A 373 14.96 -17.66 11.99
CA ALA A 373 14.41 -18.83 12.69
C ALA A 373 13.40 -18.47 13.80
N GLN A 374 13.44 -17.22 14.32
CA GLN A 374 12.50 -16.76 15.34
C GLN A 374 11.18 -16.27 14.72
N GLU A 375 11.19 -15.81 13.47
CA GLU A 375 10.02 -15.29 12.77
C GLU A 375 9.93 -15.87 11.34
N PRO A 376 9.74 -17.21 11.21
CA PRO A 376 9.80 -17.86 9.89
C PRO A 376 8.61 -17.51 8.97
N VAL A 377 7.47 -17.09 9.53
CA VAL A 377 6.27 -16.74 8.74
C VAL A 377 5.68 -15.44 9.26
N THR A 378 5.46 -14.50 8.36
CA THR A 378 4.75 -13.24 8.66
C THR A 378 3.43 -13.55 9.39
N PRO A 379 3.20 -13.06 10.61
CA PRO A 379 2.12 -13.53 11.50
C PRO A 379 0.71 -13.40 10.95
N TRP A 380 0.40 -12.36 10.18
CA TRP A 380 -0.96 -12.14 9.65
C TRP A 380 -1.30 -12.99 8.42
N LEU A 381 -0.33 -13.69 7.81
CA LEU A 381 -0.58 -14.50 6.62
C LEU A 381 -1.48 -15.70 6.95
N GLY A 382 -2.63 -15.73 6.26
CA GLY A 382 -3.65 -16.77 6.44
C GLY A 382 -4.59 -16.53 7.63
N GLU A 383 -4.43 -15.42 8.37
CA GLU A 383 -5.37 -15.01 9.40
C GLU A 383 -6.53 -14.18 8.83
N ASP A 384 -7.64 -14.06 9.58
CA ASP A 384 -8.80 -13.26 9.18
C ASP A 384 -8.72 -11.82 9.69
N THR A 385 -7.72 -11.53 10.50
CA THR A 385 -7.46 -10.20 11.05
C THR A 385 -5.96 -10.00 11.26
N ALA A 386 -5.56 -8.75 11.39
CA ALA A 386 -4.24 -8.37 11.89
C ALA A 386 -4.42 -7.12 12.74
N LYS A 387 -3.55 -6.90 13.71
CA LYS A 387 -3.49 -5.61 14.40
C LYS A 387 -2.79 -4.60 13.49
N HIS A 388 -3.33 -3.40 13.43
CA HIS A 388 -2.74 -2.30 12.69
C HIS A 388 -1.34 -2.00 13.26
N TYR A 389 -0.34 -1.97 12.39
CA TYR A 389 1.08 -1.75 12.70
C TYR A 389 1.71 -2.70 13.73
N GLN A 390 1.06 -3.79 14.09
CA GLN A 390 1.63 -4.77 15.02
C GLN A 390 2.92 -5.39 14.47
N TRP A 391 2.95 -5.63 13.16
CA TRP A 391 4.05 -6.22 12.44
C TRP A 391 4.35 -5.37 11.21
N TYR A 392 5.28 -4.44 11.35
CA TYR A 392 5.60 -3.47 10.31
C TYR A 392 7.10 -3.52 9.97
N PRO A 393 7.51 -3.54 8.70
CA PRO A 393 6.63 -3.54 7.51
C PRO A 393 5.84 -4.84 7.37
N PHE A 394 4.73 -4.80 6.65
CA PHE A 394 3.84 -5.96 6.48
C PHE A 394 4.44 -7.09 5.62
N ILE A 395 5.72 -7.01 5.32
CA ILE A 395 6.49 -7.93 4.49
C ILE A 395 7.81 -8.24 5.19
N ASN A 396 8.21 -9.51 5.20
CA ASN A 396 9.53 -9.87 5.70
C ASN A 396 10.61 -9.62 4.63
N LEU A 397 11.25 -8.45 4.68
CA LEU A 397 12.35 -8.05 3.81
C LEU A 397 13.60 -8.91 4.07
N GLY A 398 13.81 -9.33 5.30
CA GLY A 398 14.98 -10.05 5.75
C GLY A 398 15.15 -11.38 5.03
N HIS A 399 14.08 -12.17 4.89
CA HIS A 399 14.15 -13.45 4.18
C HIS A 399 14.62 -13.32 2.73
N TYR A 400 14.19 -12.28 2.02
CA TYR A 400 14.62 -12.05 0.65
C TYR A 400 16.12 -11.72 0.57
N GLU A 401 16.59 -10.80 1.40
CA GLU A 401 18.01 -10.41 1.45
C GLU A 401 18.89 -11.60 1.92
N LEU A 402 18.44 -12.35 2.91
CA LEU A 402 19.14 -13.53 3.40
C LEU A 402 19.21 -14.63 2.35
N ALA A 403 18.12 -14.93 1.66
CA ALA A 403 18.09 -15.94 0.59
C ALA A 403 19.04 -15.60 -0.58
N ARG A 404 19.31 -14.31 -0.83
CA ARG A 404 20.26 -13.87 -1.87
C ARG A 404 21.71 -14.20 -1.52
N MET A 405 22.08 -14.19 -0.25
CA MET A 405 23.44 -14.48 0.20
C MET A 405 23.67 -15.97 0.49
N LEU A 406 22.62 -16.76 0.68
CA LEU A 406 22.71 -18.19 1.04
C LEU A 406 22.81 -19.11 -0.17
N LYS A 407 23.31 -20.34 0.07
CA LYS A 407 23.37 -21.45 -0.90
C LYS A 407 22.89 -22.75 -0.26
N GLY A 408 22.62 -23.77 -1.08
CA GLY A 408 22.29 -25.11 -0.62
C GLY A 408 21.04 -25.20 0.27
N GLU A 409 21.10 -25.98 1.32
CA GLU A 409 19.95 -26.24 2.22
C GLU A 409 19.55 -25.02 3.03
N GLU A 410 20.48 -24.18 3.48
CA GLU A 410 20.15 -22.95 4.21
C GLU A 410 19.25 -22.03 3.37
N LYS A 411 19.60 -21.86 2.06
CA LYS A 411 18.77 -21.09 1.13
C LYS A 411 17.39 -21.70 0.96
N LYS A 412 17.30 -23.02 0.81
CA LYS A 412 16.01 -23.70 0.67
C LYS A 412 15.14 -23.52 1.91
N ASN A 413 15.73 -23.61 3.09
CA ASN A 413 15.02 -23.42 4.36
C ASN A 413 14.42 -22.01 4.46
N VAL A 414 15.17 -20.97 4.20
CA VAL A 414 14.65 -19.59 4.23
C VAL A 414 13.57 -19.37 3.17
N ILE A 415 13.74 -19.91 1.96
CA ILE A 415 12.71 -19.84 0.91
C ILE A 415 11.43 -20.59 1.34
N SER A 416 11.56 -21.69 2.08
CA SER A 416 10.41 -22.44 2.57
C SER A 416 9.51 -21.64 3.52
N TYR A 417 10.03 -20.59 4.16
CA TYR A 417 9.25 -19.68 4.99
C TYR A 417 8.25 -18.89 4.16
N TYR A 418 8.68 -18.33 3.02
CA TYR A 418 7.73 -17.72 2.06
C TYR A 418 6.71 -18.72 1.55
N HIS A 419 7.14 -19.92 1.14
CA HIS A 419 6.22 -20.96 0.67
C HIS A 419 5.14 -21.27 1.72
N THR A 420 5.54 -21.41 2.98
CA THR A 420 4.61 -21.73 4.09
C THR A 420 3.59 -20.62 4.29
N GLY A 421 4.03 -19.35 4.30
CA GLY A 421 3.14 -18.20 4.44
C GLY A 421 2.17 -18.05 3.26
N ILE A 422 2.68 -18.17 2.03
CA ILE A 422 1.87 -18.08 0.80
C ILE A 422 0.84 -19.21 0.76
N ARG A 423 1.21 -20.42 1.16
CA ARG A 423 0.30 -21.56 1.22
C ARG A 423 -0.85 -21.34 2.20
N LYS A 424 -0.59 -20.77 3.39
CA LYS A 424 -1.65 -20.40 4.34
C LYS A 424 -2.70 -19.46 3.72
N VAL A 425 -2.24 -18.46 2.97
CA VAL A 425 -3.12 -17.55 2.25
C VAL A 425 -3.87 -18.28 1.13
N TRP A 426 -3.18 -19.13 0.36
CA TRP A 426 -3.76 -19.90 -0.73
C TRP A 426 -4.91 -20.81 -0.26
N GLU A 427 -4.76 -21.48 0.86
CA GLU A 427 -5.76 -22.40 1.42
C GLU A 427 -7.12 -21.73 1.70
N LYS A 428 -7.13 -20.40 1.90
CA LYS A 428 -8.33 -19.58 2.03
C LYS A 428 -8.73 -18.93 0.70
N ALA A 429 -7.78 -18.34 0.01
CA ALA A 429 -7.99 -17.54 -1.20
C ALA A 429 -8.62 -18.35 -2.33
N ASN A 430 -8.23 -19.61 -2.53
CA ASN A 430 -8.75 -20.47 -3.59
C ASN A 430 -10.25 -20.80 -3.48
N ARG A 431 -10.89 -20.40 -2.40
CA ARG A 431 -12.33 -20.63 -2.14
C ARG A 431 -13.23 -19.52 -2.69
N ASN A 432 -12.67 -18.40 -3.16
CA ASN A 432 -13.43 -17.30 -3.73
C ASN A 432 -12.86 -16.84 -5.08
N ALA A 433 -13.69 -16.21 -5.91
CA ALA A 433 -13.32 -15.86 -7.28
C ALA A 433 -12.22 -14.79 -7.37
N PHE A 434 -12.07 -13.94 -6.37
CA PHE A 434 -11.03 -12.91 -6.35
C PHE A 434 -9.68 -13.45 -5.87
N TYR A 435 -9.59 -14.70 -5.41
CA TYR A 435 -8.41 -15.27 -4.76
C TYR A 435 -7.88 -14.36 -3.64
N ARG A 436 -8.82 -13.78 -2.91
CA ARG A 436 -8.55 -12.86 -1.80
C ARG A 436 -8.63 -13.58 -0.45
N ALA A 437 -7.58 -13.44 0.35
CA ALA A 437 -7.57 -13.86 1.75
C ALA A 437 -6.68 -12.92 2.59
N ILE A 438 -6.51 -11.70 2.13
CA ILE A 438 -5.87 -10.62 2.90
C ILE A 438 -6.96 -9.99 3.77
N PRO A 439 -6.74 -9.82 5.09
CA PRO A 439 -7.74 -9.25 5.98
C PRO A 439 -8.10 -7.81 5.60
N TYR A 440 -9.35 -7.44 5.78
CA TYR A 440 -9.85 -6.09 5.55
C TYR A 440 -9.71 -5.25 6.82
N ILE A 441 -8.46 -5.06 7.24
CA ILE A 441 -8.12 -4.11 8.30
C ILE A 441 -7.66 -2.78 7.69
N TRP A 442 -7.41 -1.78 8.50
CA TRP A 442 -6.80 -0.52 8.08
C TRP A 442 -5.53 -0.78 7.27
N CYS A 443 -5.30 -0.03 6.20
CA CYS A 443 -4.22 -0.23 5.24
C CYS A 443 -4.24 -1.61 4.54
N SER A 444 -5.43 -2.16 4.25
CA SER A 444 -5.55 -3.48 3.61
C SER A 444 -4.89 -3.55 2.23
N ASN A 445 -4.74 -2.42 1.53
CA ASN A 445 -4.00 -2.37 0.26
C ASN A 445 -2.49 -2.46 0.46
N ASN A 446 -1.94 -1.93 1.55
CA ASN A 446 -0.52 -2.09 1.90
C ASN A 446 -0.20 -3.57 2.15
N LEU A 447 -1.08 -4.27 2.91
CA LEU A 447 -0.95 -5.72 3.10
C LEU A 447 -1.06 -6.47 1.77
N THR A 448 -1.95 -6.04 0.87
CA THR A 448 -2.13 -6.67 -0.45
C THR A 448 -0.88 -6.52 -1.31
N ALA A 449 -0.29 -5.33 -1.38
CA ALA A 449 0.96 -5.09 -2.09
C ALA A 449 2.11 -5.91 -1.50
N SER A 450 2.24 -5.92 -0.18
CA SER A 450 3.25 -6.70 0.56
C SER A 450 3.13 -8.20 0.29
N PHE A 451 1.91 -8.74 0.27
CA PHE A 451 1.69 -10.15 -0.03
C PHE A 451 2.02 -10.49 -1.49
N ALA A 452 1.62 -9.65 -2.45
CA ALA A 452 1.96 -9.85 -3.85
C ALA A 452 3.49 -9.83 -4.06
N ILE A 453 4.23 -8.97 -3.33
CA ILE A 453 5.69 -8.94 -3.35
C ILE A 453 6.28 -10.25 -2.79
N GLN A 454 5.75 -10.80 -1.70
CA GLN A 454 6.21 -12.10 -1.17
C GLN A 454 6.02 -13.23 -2.19
N CYS A 455 4.87 -13.27 -2.88
CA CYS A 455 4.63 -14.23 -3.97
C CYS A 455 5.64 -14.05 -5.11
N TYR A 456 5.89 -12.80 -5.50
CA TYR A 456 6.87 -12.47 -6.53
C TYR A 456 8.28 -12.94 -6.13
N TRP A 457 8.75 -12.65 -4.92
CA TRP A 457 10.06 -13.09 -4.44
C TRP A 457 10.19 -14.61 -4.39
N TYR A 458 9.17 -15.30 -3.88
CA TYR A 458 9.16 -16.77 -3.91
C TYR A 458 9.37 -17.29 -5.34
N ARG A 459 8.59 -16.78 -6.29
CA ARG A 459 8.70 -17.16 -7.72
C ARG A 459 10.06 -16.80 -8.31
N GLN A 460 10.64 -15.67 -7.97
CA GLN A 460 11.98 -15.27 -8.44
C GLN A 460 13.09 -16.16 -7.86
N LEU A 461 13.00 -16.50 -6.59
CA LEU A 461 14.02 -17.31 -5.90
C LEU A 461 13.99 -18.79 -6.30
N THR A 462 12.82 -19.30 -6.72
CA THR A 462 12.60 -20.74 -6.98
C THR A 462 12.37 -21.08 -8.46
N GLY A 463 11.81 -20.17 -9.26
CA GLY A 463 11.22 -20.45 -10.56
C GLY A 463 9.87 -21.16 -10.50
N ASP A 464 9.37 -21.50 -9.32
CA ASP A 464 8.08 -22.17 -9.12
C ASP A 464 6.92 -21.23 -9.40
N LYS A 465 5.99 -21.66 -10.26
CA LYS A 465 4.83 -20.89 -10.72
C LYS A 465 3.51 -21.30 -10.07
N GLN A 466 3.53 -22.20 -9.08
CA GLN A 466 2.29 -22.74 -8.50
C GLN A 466 1.37 -21.65 -7.92
N PHE A 467 1.92 -20.54 -7.42
CA PHE A 467 1.17 -19.43 -6.85
C PHE A 467 1.03 -18.22 -7.81
N SER A 468 1.40 -18.35 -9.09
CA SER A 468 1.34 -17.22 -10.03
C SER A 468 -0.07 -16.66 -10.22
N ALA A 469 -1.11 -17.50 -10.14
CA ALA A 469 -2.49 -17.04 -10.20
C ALA A 469 -2.93 -16.27 -8.94
N LEU A 470 -2.35 -16.57 -7.80
CA LEU A 470 -2.56 -15.87 -6.54
C LEU A 470 -1.82 -14.52 -6.52
N GLU A 471 -0.55 -14.53 -6.96
CA GLU A 471 0.27 -13.33 -7.15
C GLU A 471 -0.44 -12.33 -8.06
N GLN A 472 -0.86 -12.77 -9.26
CA GLN A 472 -1.56 -11.93 -10.21
C GLN A 472 -2.89 -11.43 -9.68
N ALA A 473 -3.67 -12.24 -8.98
CA ALA A 473 -4.97 -11.84 -8.45
C ALA A 473 -4.86 -10.72 -7.40
N ASN A 474 -3.83 -10.74 -6.54
CA ASN A 474 -3.59 -9.68 -5.57
C ASN A 474 -3.05 -8.40 -6.24
N PHE A 475 -2.25 -8.52 -7.30
CA PHE A 475 -1.88 -7.39 -8.13
C PHE A 475 -3.11 -6.80 -8.85
N ASP A 476 -3.92 -7.63 -9.50
CA ASP A 476 -5.13 -7.22 -10.24
C ASP A 476 -6.17 -6.56 -9.33
N TRP A 477 -6.22 -6.96 -8.05
CA TRP A 477 -7.10 -6.36 -7.05
C TRP A 477 -6.84 -4.86 -6.89
N LEU A 478 -5.58 -4.45 -6.85
CA LEU A 478 -5.17 -3.06 -6.69
C LEU A 478 -5.58 -2.18 -7.89
N PHE A 479 -5.86 -2.80 -9.04
CA PHE A 479 -6.14 -2.08 -10.28
C PHE A 479 -7.53 -2.40 -10.87
N GLY A 480 -8.50 -2.76 -10.03
CA GLY A 480 -9.91 -2.83 -10.43
C GLY A 480 -10.51 -4.23 -10.51
N CYS A 481 -9.73 -5.31 -10.41
CA CYS A 481 -10.31 -6.65 -10.24
C CYS A 481 -10.72 -6.89 -8.78
N ASN A 482 -11.61 -6.04 -8.28
CA ASN A 482 -12.15 -6.01 -6.93
C ASN A 482 -13.68 -5.78 -6.99
N PRO A 483 -14.43 -5.90 -5.89
CA PRO A 483 -15.90 -5.74 -5.91
C PRO A 483 -16.38 -4.40 -6.47
N TRP A 484 -15.68 -3.32 -6.22
CA TRP A 484 -16.05 -1.95 -6.66
C TRP A 484 -15.73 -1.73 -8.14
N GLY A 485 -14.71 -2.42 -8.69
CA GLY A 485 -14.28 -2.31 -10.08
C GLY A 485 -13.41 -1.08 -10.32
N THR A 486 -12.91 -0.46 -9.29
CA THR A 486 -12.04 0.73 -9.33
C THR A 486 -10.61 0.38 -8.99
N SER A 487 -9.66 1.10 -9.56
CA SER A 487 -8.27 1.10 -9.10
C SER A 487 -8.21 1.69 -7.69
N MET A 488 -7.25 1.22 -6.90
CA MET A 488 -6.94 1.75 -5.57
C MET A 488 -5.79 2.75 -5.60
N VAL A 489 -5.41 3.22 -6.80
CA VAL A 489 -4.32 4.17 -7.01
C VAL A 489 -4.86 5.40 -7.72
N TYR A 490 -4.71 6.58 -7.10
CA TYR A 490 -5.20 7.82 -7.66
C TYR A 490 -4.57 8.11 -9.04
N GLY A 491 -5.42 8.33 -10.04
CA GLY A 491 -5.01 8.68 -11.41
C GLY A 491 -4.33 7.56 -12.21
N LEU A 492 -4.27 6.33 -11.73
CA LEU A 492 -3.65 5.21 -12.43
C LEU A 492 -4.62 4.02 -12.55
N PRO A 493 -4.95 3.56 -13.78
CA PRO A 493 -4.53 4.08 -15.08
C PRO A 493 -5.23 5.40 -15.46
N VAL A 494 -4.57 6.22 -16.25
CA VAL A 494 -5.03 7.58 -16.62
C VAL A 494 -6.45 7.64 -17.21
N HIS A 495 -6.91 6.57 -17.85
CA HIS A 495 -8.25 6.48 -18.46
C HIS A 495 -9.12 5.41 -17.79
N GLY A 496 -8.74 4.96 -16.59
CA GLY A 496 -9.49 3.99 -15.80
C GLY A 496 -10.44 4.64 -14.82
N ASP A 497 -11.15 3.78 -14.08
CA ASP A 497 -11.88 4.15 -12.89
C ASP A 497 -10.89 4.15 -11.71
N THR A 498 -10.65 5.31 -11.12
CA THR A 498 -9.67 5.55 -10.05
C THR A 498 -10.28 6.46 -9.00
N PRO A 499 -9.74 6.52 -7.76
CA PRO A 499 -10.17 7.51 -6.77
C PRO A 499 -10.10 8.93 -7.35
N VAL A 500 -11.09 9.75 -7.06
CA VAL A 500 -11.18 11.15 -7.52
C VAL A 500 -11.31 12.14 -6.36
N ASP A 501 -11.77 11.67 -5.20
CA ASP A 501 -11.97 12.48 -4.00
C ASP A 501 -11.30 11.87 -2.76
N PRO A 502 -9.98 11.59 -2.82
CA PRO A 502 -9.27 10.96 -1.72
C PRO A 502 -9.16 11.89 -0.51
N HIS A 503 -8.99 11.27 0.67
CA HIS A 503 -8.75 11.99 1.91
C HIS A 503 -7.36 12.66 1.89
N ALA A 504 -7.28 13.83 1.23
CA ALA A 504 -6.04 14.58 1.06
C ALA A 504 -6.28 16.08 0.90
N ALA A 505 -5.50 16.89 1.61
CA ALA A 505 -5.60 18.35 1.58
C ALA A 505 -5.34 18.93 0.18
N PHE A 506 -4.42 18.35 -0.58
CA PHE A 506 -4.14 18.78 -1.95
C PHE A 506 -5.37 18.69 -2.85
N THR A 507 -6.09 17.58 -2.81
CA THR A 507 -7.30 17.40 -3.60
C THR A 507 -8.45 18.23 -3.05
N HIS A 508 -8.70 18.11 -1.73
CA HIS A 508 -9.86 18.74 -1.11
C HIS A 508 -9.79 20.28 -1.08
N ILE A 509 -8.65 20.84 -0.66
CA ILE A 509 -8.50 22.31 -0.50
C ILE A 509 -7.96 22.96 -1.79
N MET A 510 -6.89 22.40 -2.34
CA MET A 510 -6.19 23.01 -3.47
C MET A 510 -6.78 22.63 -4.82
N LYS A 511 -7.71 21.67 -4.88
CA LYS A 511 -8.27 21.11 -6.12
C LYS A 511 -7.16 20.62 -7.07
N ALA A 512 -6.12 20.03 -6.51
CA ALA A 512 -4.95 19.53 -7.23
C ALA A 512 -4.87 18.00 -7.13
N PRO A 513 -4.41 17.31 -8.18
CA PRO A 513 -4.30 15.87 -8.16
C PRO A 513 -3.22 15.40 -7.17
N ILE A 514 -3.39 14.21 -6.60
CA ILE A 514 -2.36 13.49 -5.83
C ILE A 514 -1.95 12.21 -6.56
N ASP A 515 -1.65 12.37 -7.83
CA ASP A 515 -1.36 11.27 -8.75
C ASP A 515 -0.40 10.23 -8.16
N GLY A 516 -0.80 8.96 -8.25
CA GLY A 516 0.03 7.82 -7.88
C GLY A 516 -0.09 7.37 -6.42
N GLY A 517 -0.87 8.04 -5.59
CA GLY A 517 -1.11 7.63 -4.21
C GLY A 517 -1.93 6.35 -4.12
N LEU A 518 -1.44 5.33 -3.39
CA LEU A 518 -2.18 4.13 -3.04
C LEU A 518 -3.04 4.44 -1.82
N VAL A 519 -4.37 4.35 -1.96
CA VAL A 519 -5.28 4.55 -0.82
C VAL A 519 -5.26 3.34 0.12
N ASP A 520 -5.58 3.55 1.40
CA ASP A 520 -5.60 2.53 2.46
C ASP A 520 -6.31 1.24 2.05
N GLY A 521 -7.42 1.39 1.34
CA GLY A 521 -8.23 0.26 0.86
C GLY A 521 -9.33 -0.16 1.81
N PRO A 522 -10.13 -1.14 1.39
CA PRO A 522 -11.35 -1.51 2.09
C PRO A 522 -11.10 -2.09 3.47
N VAL A 523 -12.00 -1.78 4.41
CA VAL A 523 -12.04 -2.36 5.75
C VAL A 523 -13.31 -3.23 5.94
N TYR A 524 -13.30 -4.15 6.91
CA TYR A 524 -14.50 -4.88 7.29
C TYR A 524 -15.63 -3.92 7.69
N GLY A 525 -16.87 -4.23 7.32
CA GLY A 525 -18.03 -3.46 7.75
C GLY A 525 -18.14 -3.33 9.28
N SER A 526 -17.70 -4.34 10.01
CA SER A 526 -17.60 -4.29 11.49
C SER A 526 -16.57 -3.28 11.99
N ILE A 527 -15.49 -3.02 11.25
CA ILE A 527 -14.54 -1.94 11.60
C ILE A 527 -15.18 -0.60 11.24
N TYR A 528 -15.64 -0.43 10.01
CA TYR A 528 -16.18 0.82 9.50
C TYR A 528 -17.31 1.37 10.38
N ASN A 529 -18.25 0.53 10.76
CA ASN A 529 -19.41 0.91 11.57
C ASN A 529 -19.07 1.35 13.01
N ASN A 530 -17.85 1.11 13.47
CA ASN A 530 -17.36 1.51 14.79
C ASN A 530 -16.38 2.71 14.74
N LEU A 531 -16.08 3.25 13.55
CA LEU A 531 -15.22 4.40 13.42
C LEU A 531 -15.96 5.69 13.79
N ILE A 532 -15.20 6.66 14.29
CA ILE A 532 -15.71 7.96 14.75
C ILE A 532 -15.19 9.06 13.81
N GLY A 533 -16.07 10.01 13.46
CA GLY A 533 -15.68 11.21 12.71
C GLY A 533 -15.68 11.03 11.19
N ILE A 534 -16.08 9.88 10.67
CA ILE A 534 -16.33 9.71 9.23
C ILE A 534 -17.67 10.34 8.88
N GLN A 535 -17.63 11.18 7.86
CA GLN A 535 -18.83 11.78 7.26
C GLN A 535 -18.64 11.82 5.76
N LEU A 536 -19.45 11.10 5.02
CA LEU A 536 -19.45 11.19 3.55
C LEU A 536 -20.12 12.49 3.12
N PHE A 537 -19.47 13.22 2.23
CA PHE A 537 -19.92 14.50 1.72
C PHE A 537 -20.60 14.38 0.34
N ASN A 538 -20.30 13.31 -0.39
CA ASN A 538 -20.89 13.01 -1.69
C ASN A 538 -21.73 11.74 -1.61
N PRO A 539 -22.72 11.56 -2.52
CA PRO A 539 -23.42 10.27 -2.65
C PRO A 539 -22.43 9.15 -2.96
N ASP A 540 -22.51 8.05 -2.19
CA ASP A 540 -21.64 6.89 -2.39
C ASP A 540 -21.89 6.24 -3.76
N GLN A 541 -20.99 6.45 -4.71
CA GLN A 541 -21.06 5.87 -6.05
C GLN A 541 -20.89 4.35 -6.04
N TYR A 542 -20.29 3.79 -4.97
CA TYR A 542 -20.10 2.36 -4.77
C TYR A 542 -21.14 1.71 -3.85
N ALA A 543 -22.21 2.42 -3.44
CA ALA A 543 -23.26 1.90 -2.58
C ALA A 543 -23.78 0.52 -3.01
N PRO A 544 -23.94 0.21 -4.31
CA PRO A 544 -24.33 -1.14 -4.74
C PRO A 544 -23.31 -2.25 -4.43
N PHE A 545 -22.08 -1.90 -4.10
CA PHE A 545 -20.97 -2.85 -3.91
C PHE A 545 -20.48 -2.90 -2.47
N GLN A 546 -21.05 -2.14 -1.56
CA GLN A 546 -20.78 -2.24 -0.13
C GLN A 546 -21.35 -3.52 0.46
N SER A 547 -20.67 -4.07 1.47
CA SER A 547 -21.12 -5.29 2.16
C SER A 547 -20.54 -5.35 3.58
N GLN A 548 -21.08 -6.25 4.43
CA GLN A 548 -20.47 -6.50 5.74
C GLN A 548 -19.05 -7.11 5.63
N LEU A 549 -18.73 -7.77 4.51
CA LEU A 549 -17.39 -8.28 4.28
C LEU A 549 -16.39 -7.17 4.09
N ALA A 550 -16.74 -6.12 3.31
CA ALA A 550 -15.83 -5.03 3.03
C ALA A 550 -16.59 -3.77 2.59
N VAL A 551 -16.08 -2.61 3.03
CA VAL A 551 -16.56 -1.27 2.71
C VAL A 551 -15.40 -0.47 2.13
N TYR A 552 -15.66 0.31 1.08
CA TYR A 552 -14.75 1.27 0.47
C TYR A 552 -15.54 2.48 -0.07
N HIS A 553 -15.10 3.68 0.22
CA HIS A 553 -15.69 4.91 -0.34
C HIS A 553 -14.62 5.74 -1.05
N ASP A 554 -14.99 6.39 -2.13
CA ASP A 554 -14.19 7.46 -2.74
C ASP A 554 -14.80 8.81 -2.32
N ASP A 555 -14.50 9.22 -1.10
CA ASP A 555 -14.96 10.46 -0.48
C ASP A 555 -13.89 10.97 0.50
N TYR A 556 -13.56 12.25 0.43
CA TYR A 556 -12.52 12.81 1.30
C TYR A 556 -12.86 12.75 2.80
N GLY A 557 -14.08 12.52 3.16
CA GLY A 557 -14.52 12.32 4.55
C GLY A 557 -14.24 10.94 5.11
N ASP A 558 -13.86 9.97 4.25
CA ASP A 558 -13.49 8.62 4.68
C ASP A 558 -11.97 8.45 4.76
N TYR A 559 -11.41 8.77 5.90
CA TYR A 559 -10.00 8.59 6.21
C TYR A 559 -9.58 7.13 6.39
N SER A 560 -10.53 6.20 6.50
CA SER A 560 -10.24 4.80 6.82
C SER A 560 -10.03 3.91 5.60
N THR A 561 -10.58 4.30 4.45
CA THR A 561 -10.49 3.51 3.21
C THR A 561 -9.92 4.27 2.03
N ASN A 562 -9.93 5.60 2.09
CA ASN A 562 -9.60 6.48 0.95
C ASN A 562 -8.44 7.45 1.22
N GLU A 563 -7.67 7.23 2.27
CA GLU A 563 -6.47 8.01 2.56
C GLU A 563 -5.26 7.42 1.82
N PRO A 564 -4.57 8.19 0.96
CA PRO A 564 -3.33 7.73 0.34
C PRO A 564 -2.18 7.72 1.35
N THR A 565 -1.40 6.64 1.38
CA THR A 565 -0.28 6.46 2.30
C THR A 565 1.07 6.46 1.59
N MET A 566 2.07 7.05 2.22
CA MET A 566 3.42 7.19 1.67
C MET A 566 4.13 5.83 1.59
N ASP A 567 4.09 5.06 2.66
CA ASP A 567 4.77 3.77 2.77
C ASP A 567 4.13 2.68 1.89
N GLY A 568 2.79 2.64 1.84
CA GLY A 568 2.06 1.75 0.93
C GLY A 568 2.36 2.05 -0.53
N THR A 569 2.44 3.34 -0.88
CA THR A 569 2.81 3.78 -2.22
C THR A 569 4.24 3.39 -2.57
N ALA A 570 5.21 3.53 -1.66
CA ALA A 570 6.59 3.08 -1.89
C ALA A 570 6.69 1.56 -2.10
N SER A 571 5.93 0.76 -1.34
CA SER A 571 5.82 -0.68 -1.55
C SER A 571 5.24 -1.01 -2.94
N LEU A 572 4.21 -0.26 -3.36
CA LEU A 572 3.60 -0.41 -4.69
C LEU A 572 4.58 -0.06 -5.81
N VAL A 573 5.45 0.94 -5.64
CA VAL A 573 6.51 1.27 -6.62
C VAL A 573 7.40 0.05 -6.88
N TYR A 574 7.82 -0.66 -5.84
CA TYR A 574 8.59 -1.90 -6.00
C TYR A 574 7.80 -2.97 -6.78
N LEU A 575 6.54 -3.20 -6.40
CA LEU A 575 5.67 -4.19 -7.04
C LEU A 575 5.44 -3.90 -8.52
N LEU A 576 5.15 -2.65 -8.88
CA LEU A 576 4.95 -2.22 -10.26
C LEU A 576 6.24 -2.36 -11.09
N ALA A 577 7.38 -2.01 -10.52
CA ALA A 577 8.68 -2.20 -11.18
C ALA A 577 8.96 -3.68 -11.46
N ALA A 578 8.65 -4.56 -10.52
CA ALA A 578 8.79 -6.01 -10.66
C ALA A 578 7.91 -6.57 -11.78
N PHE A 579 6.65 -6.11 -11.87
CA PHE A 579 5.72 -6.54 -12.92
C PHE A 579 6.11 -5.98 -14.30
N GLN A 580 6.50 -4.71 -14.39
CA GLN A 580 6.99 -4.11 -15.64
C GLN A 580 8.23 -4.84 -16.16
N TRP A 581 9.22 -5.11 -15.31
CA TRP A 581 10.43 -5.84 -15.68
C TRP A 581 10.13 -7.27 -16.12
N SER A 582 9.22 -7.96 -15.44
CA SER A 582 8.78 -9.31 -15.82
C SER A 582 8.04 -9.35 -17.16
N ALA A 583 7.30 -8.30 -17.52
CA ALA A 583 6.58 -8.17 -18.79
C ALA A 583 7.52 -8.00 -19.99
N GLY A 584 8.71 -7.44 -19.77
CA GLY A 584 9.75 -7.24 -20.80
C GLY A 584 10.53 -8.50 -21.18
N LYS A 585 10.52 -9.51 -20.30
CA LYS A 585 11.16 -10.81 -20.52
C LYS A 585 10.25 -11.77 -21.29
#